data_e475cdd2dabfbf7f9a844288a07cf11e
#
_entry.id   e475cdd2dabfbf7f9a844288a07cf11e
#
_cell.length_a   1.000
_cell.length_b   1.000
_cell.length_c   1.000
_cell.angle_alpha   90.00
_cell.angle_beta   90.00
_cell.angle_gamma   90.00
#
_symmetry.space_group_name_H-M   'P 1'
#
loop_
_entity.id
_entity.type
_entity.pdbx_description
1 polymer ?
#
loop_
_entity_poly.entity_id
_entity_poly.type
_entity_poly.pdbx_seq_one_letter_code
_entity_poly.pdbx_strand_id
1 'polypeptide(L)'
;MKRVLATAGFAVFSAAALLAQQHGADTDKMQAGGSVPAGWSVRLDSGATKPDGVTATPMGGGIHFKTGPAGIFYRAADTKSGSYEVHASFNQVEPAAHPEAYGLFVGGSNLAAATQKYTYFLVRQDGQFMISRRDGAKVNAVVPWTAHASVKKTDASTKGTNMLSIVVAPDRTRFLVNGTEVSAQPTSGIDASGIAGLRVNHNLNVHVDGFGVK
;
A
#
# COMPACT_ATOMS: atom_id res chain seq x y z
N MET A 1 32.22 -62.45 -17.75
CA MET A 1 32.40 -61.22 -16.98
C MET A 1 31.60 -60.11 -17.65
N LYS A 2 30.39 -59.80 -17.14
CA LYS A 2 29.54 -58.69 -17.63
C LYS A 2 29.61 -57.57 -16.61
N ARG A 3 30.14 -56.41 -17.01
CA ARG A 3 30.16 -55.19 -16.18
C ARG A 3 28.85 -54.45 -16.37
N VAL A 4 28.13 -54.23 -15.28
CA VAL A 4 26.94 -53.37 -15.22
C VAL A 4 27.43 -51.97 -14.86
N LEU A 5 27.19 -50.97 -15.73
CA LEU A 5 27.36 -49.56 -15.43
C LEU A 5 26.06 -49.07 -14.76
N ALA A 6 26.17 -48.62 -13.55
CA ALA A 6 25.12 -47.89 -12.85
C ALA A 6 25.24 -46.40 -13.17
N THR A 7 24.24 -45.83 -13.84
CA THR A 7 24.12 -44.40 -14.09
C THR A 7 23.39 -43.76 -12.91
N ALA A 8 24.11 -42.97 -12.10
CA ALA A 8 23.54 -42.15 -11.04
C ALA A 8 22.93 -40.90 -11.66
N GLY A 9 21.61 -40.81 -11.67
CA GLY A 9 20.89 -39.59 -12.02
C GLY A 9 20.94 -38.57 -10.89
N PHE A 10 21.59 -37.42 -11.11
CA PHE A 10 21.52 -36.27 -10.24
C PHE A 10 20.19 -35.54 -10.45
N ALA A 11 19.27 -35.64 -9.51
CA ALA A 11 18.09 -34.80 -9.44
C ALA A 11 18.48 -33.43 -8.86
N VAL A 12 18.51 -32.43 -9.72
CA VAL A 12 18.68 -31.03 -9.30
C VAL A 12 17.34 -30.54 -8.76
N PHE A 13 17.17 -30.52 -7.45
CA PHE A 13 16.06 -29.81 -6.82
C PHE A 13 16.36 -28.32 -6.85
N SER A 14 15.70 -27.61 -7.79
CA SER A 14 15.64 -26.15 -7.75
C SER A 14 14.74 -25.73 -6.60
N ALA A 15 15.35 -25.40 -5.47
CA ALA A 15 14.65 -24.72 -4.38
C ALA A 15 14.35 -23.29 -4.85
N ALA A 16 13.11 -23.04 -5.31
CA ALA A 16 12.59 -21.70 -5.44
C ALA A 16 12.50 -21.11 -4.01
N ALA A 17 13.49 -20.31 -3.64
CA ALA A 17 13.44 -19.52 -2.41
C ALA A 17 12.28 -18.54 -2.54
N LEU A 18 11.17 -18.82 -1.86
CA LEU A 18 10.20 -17.80 -1.50
C LEU A 18 10.96 -16.78 -0.62
N LEU A 19 11.33 -15.66 -1.22
CA LEU A 19 11.69 -14.46 -0.49
C LEU A 19 10.39 -13.93 0.15
N ALA A 20 9.96 -14.56 1.23
CA ALA A 20 9.17 -13.87 2.23
C ALA A 20 10.03 -12.67 2.65
N GLN A 21 9.55 -11.44 2.37
CA GLN A 21 10.16 -10.25 2.92
C GLN A 21 10.18 -10.43 4.44
N GLN A 22 11.33 -10.82 4.97
CA GLN A 22 11.64 -10.63 6.38
C GLN A 22 11.67 -9.10 6.56
N HIS A 23 10.54 -8.54 6.99
CA HIS A 23 10.58 -7.30 7.75
C HIS A 23 11.41 -7.64 8.97
N GLY A 24 12.68 -7.20 8.98
CA GLY A 24 13.50 -7.26 10.19
C GLY A 24 12.65 -6.70 11.33
N ALA A 25 12.84 -7.22 12.55
CA ALA A 25 12.03 -6.94 13.72
C ALA A 25 12.06 -5.46 14.14
N ASP A 26 11.51 -4.57 13.29
CA ASP A 26 11.24 -3.19 13.66
C ASP A 26 9.91 -3.17 14.42
N THR A 27 10.02 -3.04 15.74
CA THR A 27 8.85 -3.00 16.62
C THR A 27 8.01 -1.77 16.32
N ASP A 28 6.69 -1.95 16.22
CA ASP A 28 5.74 -0.85 16.05
C ASP A 28 5.91 0.23 17.13
N LYS A 29 6.18 1.47 16.71
CA LYS A 29 6.28 2.64 17.60
C LYS A 29 4.86 3.13 17.95
N MET A 30 4.24 2.46 18.91
CA MET A 30 2.86 2.73 19.30
C MET A 30 2.63 4.19 19.65
N GLN A 31 1.65 4.82 19.01
CA GLN A 31 1.24 6.18 19.33
C GLN A 31 0.24 6.17 20.50
N ALA A 32 0.44 7.05 21.48
CA ALA A 32 -0.49 7.17 22.59
C ALA A 32 -1.83 7.76 22.14
N GLY A 33 -2.93 7.27 22.70
CA GLY A 33 -4.25 7.86 22.57
C GLY A 33 -4.99 7.64 21.24
N GLY A 34 -4.55 6.74 20.40
CA GLY A 34 -5.09 6.36 19.09
C GLY A 34 -6.33 7.11 18.58
N SER A 35 -6.26 7.77 17.43
CA SER A 35 -7.37 8.56 16.90
C SER A 35 -7.44 8.56 15.38
N VAL A 36 -8.66 8.71 14.86
CA VAL A 36 -8.94 9.05 13.45
C VAL A 36 -9.99 10.17 13.39
N PRO A 37 -10.02 10.99 12.33
CA PRO A 37 -10.99 12.06 12.20
C PRO A 37 -12.43 11.52 12.16
N ALA A 38 -13.38 12.37 12.54
CA ALA A 38 -14.80 12.02 12.45
C ALA A 38 -15.19 11.59 11.03
N GLY A 39 -15.99 10.52 10.92
CA GLY A 39 -16.39 9.93 9.64
C GLY A 39 -15.36 8.99 8.99
N TRP A 40 -14.13 8.91 9.52
CA TRP A 40 -13.14 7.94 9.09
C TRP A 40 -13.22 6.65 9.90
N SER A 41 -12.94 5.55 9.22
CA SER A 41 -12.74 4.24 9.80
C SER A 41 -11.30 3.79 9.59
N VAL A 42 -10.81 2.92 10.47
CA VAL A 42 -9.49 2.31 10.38
C VAL A 42 -9.62 0.80 10.45
N ARG A 43 -8.73 0.10 9.74
CA ARG A 43 -8.43 -1.31 9.97
C ARG A 43 -6.92 -1.48 9.93
N LEU A 44 -6.38 -1.91 11.06
CA LEU A 44 -4.96 -2.24 11.18
C LEU A 44 -4.67 -3.61 10.54
N ASP A 45 -3.45 -3.85 10.14
CA ASP A 45 -3.04 -5.13 9.55
C ASP A 45 -3.17 -6.30 10.54
N SER A 46 -3.13 -6.03 11.84
CA SER A 46 -3.48 -6.98 12.91
C SER A 46 -4.95 -7.45 12.89
N GLY A 47 -5.81 -6.73 12.15
CA GLY A 47 -7.25 -6.96 12.10
C GLY A 47 -8.06 -6.05 13.04
N ALA A 48 -7.40 -5.27 13.90
CA ALA A 48 -8.09 -4.32 14.78
C ALA A 48 -8.76 -3.19 13.97
N THR A 49 -9.97 -2.81 14.41
CA THR A 49 -10.77 -1.73 13.81
C THR A 49 -10.80 -0.47 14.68
N LYS A 50 -9.97 -0.47 15.72
CA LYS A 50 -9.67 0.72 16.55
C LYS A 50 -8.29 1.25 16.18
N PRO A 51 -8.04 2.56 16.31
CA PRO A 51 -6.76 3.17 15.93
C PRO A 51 -5.66 2.96 16.99
N ASP A 52 -5.58 1.77 17.60
CA ASP A 52 -4.61 1.49 18.65
C ASP A 52 -3.17 1.64 18.11
N GLY A 53 -2.40 2.54 18.68
CA GLY A 53 -1.04 2.84 18.26
C GLY A 53 -0.90 3.69 17.00
N VAL A 54 -1.99 4.29 16.52
CA VAL A 54 -2.01 5.18 15.36
C VAL A 54 -2.73 6.48 15.71
N THR A 55 -2.18 7.62 15.29
CA THR A 55 -2.90 8.90 15.28
C THR A 55 -3.05 9.41 13.86
N ALA A 56 -4.28 9.83 13.53
CA ALA A 56 -4.61 10.53 12.28
C ALA A 56 -5.34 11.81 12.67
N THR A 57 -4.65 12.95 12.62
CA THR A 57 -5.14 14.22 13.14
C THR A 57 -5.39 15.20 11.99
N PRO A 58 -6.56 15.84 11.90
CA PRO A 58 -6.79 16.93 10.95
C PRO A 58 -5.77 18.05 11.18
N MET A 59 -5.11 18.50 10.12
CA MET A 59 -4.10 19.56 10.17
C MET A 59 -3.97 20.23 8.80
N GLY A 60 -4.05 21.57 8.78
CA GLY A 60 -3.79 22.36 7.54
C GLY A 60 -4.71 22.05 6.36
N GLY A 61 -5.91 21.52 6.58
CA GLY A 61 -6.82 21.09 5.51
C GLY A 61 -6.62 19.64 5.06
N GLY A 62 -5.57 18.96 5.54
CA GLY A 62 -5.27 17.55 5.35
C GLY A 62 -5.36 16.73 6.62
N ILE A 63 -4.72 15.58 6.61
CA ILE A 63 -4.63 14.65 7.76
C ILE A 63 -3.16 14.29 7.97
N HIS A 64 -2.72 14.47 9.23
CA HIS A 64 -1.38 14.07 9.63
C HIS A 64 -1.41 12.72 10.33
N PHE A 65 -0.71 11.74 9.76
CA PHE A 65 -0.61 10.37 10.26
C PHE A 65 0.70 10.15 10.99
N LYS A 66 0.62 9.57 12.20
CA LYS A 66 1.73 8.88 12.85
C LYS A 66 1.29 7.47 13.14
N THR A 67 1.96 6.50 12.54
CA THR A 67 1.63 5.09 12.68
C THR A 67 2.68 4.37 13.53
N GLY A 68 2.25 3.52 14.48
CA GLY A 68 3.00 2.38 14.93
C GLY A 68 2.67 1.23 13.99
N PRO A 69 1.50 0.57 14.13
CA PRO A 69 1.09 -0.47 13.19
C PRO A 69 0.63 0.11 11.84
N ALA A 70 0.76 -0.71 10.79
CA ALA A 70 0.23 -0.44 9.47
C ALA A 70 -1.30 -0.58 9.43
N GLY A 71 -1.96 0.17 8.53
CA GLY A 71 -3.39 0.07 8.36
C GLY A 71 -3.94 0.76 7.10
N ILE A 72 -5.23 0.55 6.88
CA ILE A 72 -6.03 1.28 5.91
C ILE A 72 -6.98 2.24 6.63
N PHE A 73 -7.19 3.40 6.00
CA PHE A 73 -8.05 4.49 6.51
C PHE A 73 -9.04 4.86 5.42
N TYR A 74 -10.33 4.90 5.74
CA TYR A 74 -11.37 5.03 4.72
C TYR A 74 -12.66 5.64 5.28
N ARG A 75 -13.49 6.13 4.38
CA ARG A 75 -14.87 6.57 4.67
C ARG A 75 -15.84 5.79 3.80
N ALA A 76 -16.95 5.36 4.35
CA ALA A 76 -18.00 4.67 3.57
C ALA A 76 -18.56 5.55 2.43
N ALA A 77 -18.53 6.87 2.61
CA ALA A 77 -18.94 7.85 1.60
C ALA A 77 -18.08 7.84 0.32
N ASP A 78 -16.85 7.33 0.39
CA ASP A 78 -15.93 7.24 -0.75
C ASP A 78 -16.10 5.94 -1.55
N THR A 79 -17.30 5.36 -1.54
CA THR A 79 -17.66 4.20 -2.37
C THR A 79 -17.90 4.66 -3.81
N LYS A 80 -17.23 4.01 -4.76
CA LYS A 80 -17.32 4.29 -6.21
C LYS A 80 -17.46 3.02 -7.03
N SER A 81 -18.02 3.21 -8.24
CA SER A 81 -18.08 2.20 -9.30
C SER A 81 -18.01 2.90 -10.65
N GLY A 82 -17.72 2.15 -11.71
CA GLY A 82 -17.55 2.72 -13.05
C GLY A 82 -16.24 3.49 -13.17
N SER A 83 -16.27 4.61 -13.87
CA SER A 83 -15.10 5.48 -14.08
C SER A 83 -14.98 6.51 -12.97
N TYR A 84 -13.80 6.64 -12.37
CA TYR A 84 -13.52 7.62 -11.32
C TYR A 84 -12.02 7.80 -11.13
N GLU A 85 -11.64 8.82 -10.38
CA GLU A 85 -10.27 9.04 -9.94
C GLU A 85 -10.22 9.14 -8.41
N VAL A 86 -9.24 8.48 -7.79
CA VAL A 86 -8.84 8.73 -6.41
C VAL A 86 -7.45 9.33 -6.39
N HIS A 87 -7.23 10.37 -5.60
CA HIS A 87 -5.94 11.06 -5.51
C HIS A 87 -5.66 11.59 -4.11
N ALA A 88 -4.38 11.77 -3.80
CA ALA A 88 -3.89 12.48 -2.63
C ALA A 88 -2.42 12.87 -2.81
N SER A 89 -2.01 13.91 -2.09
CA SER A 89 -0.60 14.30 -1.97
C SER A 89 -0.06 13.83 -0.62
N PHE A 90 1.06 13.14 -0.63
CA PHE A 90 1.71 12.59 0.55
C PHE A 90 3.05 13.27 0.78
N ASN A 91 3.24 13.84 1.95
CA ASN A 91 4.50 14.40 2.40
C ASN A 91 5.02 13.57 3.58
N GLN A 92 6.04 12.74 3.33
CA GLN A 92 6.73 12.02 4.39
C GLN A 92 7.64 13.01 5.14
N VAL A 93 7.32 13.28 6.41
CA VAL A 93 7.94 14.35 7.21
C VAL A 93 9.35 13.99 7.63
N GLU A 94 9.61 12.70 7.83
CA GLU A 94 10.92 12.17 8.21
C GLU A 94 11.13 10.78 7.58
N PRO A 95 12.36 10.38 7.30
CA PRO A 95 12.63 9.03 6.82
C PRO A 95 12.33 8.01 7.91
N ALA A 96 11.68 6.91 7.55
CA ALA A 96 11.56 5.74 8.40
C ALA A 96 12.89 4.99 8.47
N ALA A 97 13.12 4.24 9.56
CA ALA A 97 14.34 3.44 9.75
C ALA A 97 14.52 2.39 8.64
N HIS A 98 13.41 1.85 8.15
CA HIS A 98 13.34 0.97 6.98
C HIS A 98 12.49 1.62 5.89
N PRO A 99 12.66 1.24 4.60
CA PRO A 99 11.82 1.75 3.52
C PRO A 99 10.37 1.34 3.72
N GLU A 100 9.58 2.20 4.36
CA GLU A 100 8.15 2.03 4.57
C GLU A 100 7.34 2.76 3.50
N ALA A 101 6.08 2.35 3.32
CA ALA A 101 5.26 2.75 2.19
C ALA A 101 3.93 3.37 2.60
N TYR A 102 3.45 4.27 1.77
CA TYR A 102 2.15 4.91 1.87
C TYR A 102 1.49 5.02 0.49
N GLY A 103 0.19 5.20 0.46
CA GLY A 103 -0.52 5.44 -0.79
C GLY A 103 -2.02 5.27 -0.71
N LEU A 104 -2.60 4.86 -1.83
CA LEU A 104 -4.02 4.79 -2.08
C LEU A 104 -4.48 3.34 -2.23
N PHE A 105 -5.77 3.11 -1.97
CA PHE A 105 -6.43 1.88 -2.39
C PHE A 105 -7.79 2.16 -3.03
N VAL A 106 -8.25 1.20 -3.83
CA VAL A 106 -9.55 1.18 -4.52
C VAL A 106 -10.24 -0.17 -4.34
N GLY A 107 -11.54 -0.21 -4.60
CA GLY A 107 -12.33 -1.45 -4.63
C GLY A 107 -12.51 -2.11 -3.27
N GLY A 108 -12.45 -1.32 -2.21
CA GLY A 108 -12.57 -1.82 -0.85
C GLY A 108 -13.92 -2.46 -0.58
N SER A 109 -13.92 -3.72 -0.17
CA SER A 109 -15.09 -4.45 0.31
C SER A 109 -14.77 -5.24 1.57
N ASN A 110 -15.76 -5.42 2.44
CA ASN A 110 -15.60 -6.12 3.72
C ASN A 110 -14.44 -5.63 4.57
N LEU A 111 -14.10 -4.33 4.49
CA LEU A 111 -12.85 -3.78 5.02
C LEU A 111 -12.65 -4.01 6.52
N ALA A 112 -13.73 -4.10 7.32
CA ALA A 112 -13.65 -4.40 8.75
C ALA A 112 -13.50 -5.90 9.06
N ALA A 113 -13.70 -6.79 8.08
CA ALA A 113 -13.73 -8.24 8.28
C ALA A 113 -12.43 -8.92 7.84
N ALA A 114 -12.24 -10.18 8.26
CA ALA A 114 -11.11 -11.01 7.80
C ALA A 114 -11.14 -11.28 6.29
N THR A 115 -12.33 -11.16 5.66
CA THR A 115 -12.56 -11.33 4.21
C THR A 115 -12.40 -10.04 3.41
N GLN A 116 -11.70 -9.04 3.96
CA GLN A 116 -11.43 -7.76 3.28
C GLN A 116 -10.80 -7.96 1.90
N LYS A 117 -11.22 -7.11 0.93
CA LYS A 117 -10.61 -7.08 -0.40
C LYS A 117 -10.37 -5.64 -0.82
N TYR A 118 -9.26 -5.38 -1.46
CA TYR A 118 -8.94 -4.10 -2.10
C TYR A 118 -7.66 -4.22 -2.94
N THR A 119 -7.53 -3.36 -3.93
CA THR A 119 -6.27 -3.15 -4.67
C THR A 119 -5.62 -1.88 -4.17
N TYR A 120 -4.32 -1.93 -3.87
CA TYR A 120 -3.58 -0.79 -3.34
C TYR A 120 -2.34 -0.47 -4.16
N PHE A 121 -2.05 0.82 -4.24
CA PHE A 121 -0.93 1.43 -4.92
C PHE A 121 -0.11 2.23 -3.92
N LEU A 122 1.15 1.83 -3.75
CA LEU A 122 2.04 2.41 -2.76
C LEU A 122 3.31 2.93 -3.39
N VAL A 123 3.87 3.96 -2.76
CA VAL A 123 5.25 4.40 -2.95
C VAL A 123 6.00 4.35 -1.64
N ARG A 124 7.33 4.25 -1.70
CA ARG A 124 8.18 4.27 -0.51
C ARG A 124 9.38 5.20 -0.68
N GLN A 125 10.00 5.54 0.45
CA GLN A 125 11.04 6.57 0.55
C GLN A 125 12.28 6.33 -0.33
N ASP A 126 12.54 5.11 -0.77
CA ASP A 126 13.69 4.76 -1.62
C ASP A 126 13.44 4.95 -3.14
N GLY A 127 12.27 5.49 -3.51
CA GLY A 127 11.95 5.79 -4.91
C GLY A 127 11.30 4.66 -5.69
N GLN A 128 10.66 3.71 -4.99
CA GLN A 128 9.97 2.60 -5.61
C GLN A 128 8.45 2.71 -5.44
N PHE A 129 7.70 2.09 -6.36
CA PHE A 129 6.27 1.89 -6.25
C PHE A 129 5.91 0.41 -6.34
N MET A 130 4.73 0.04 -5.86
CA MET A 130 4.13 -1.28 -6.05
C MET A 130 2.63 -1.19 -6.20
N ILE A 131 2.04 -2.22 -6.84
CA ILE A 131 0.60 -2.44 -6.87
C ILE A 131 0.35 -3.86 -6.39
N SER A 132 -0.54 -4.01 -5.42
CA SER A 132 -0.90 -5.32 -4.89
C SER A 132 -2.39 -5.40 -4.62
N ARG A 133 -2.89 -6.63 -4.62
CA ARG A 133 -4.28 -6.96 -4.33
C ARG A 133 -4.34 -7.77 -3.04
N ARG A 134 -5.16 -7.32 -2.12
CA ARG A 134 -5.49 -8.07 -0.91
C ARG A 134 -6.81 -8.80 -1.08
N ASP A 135 -6.84 -10.07 -0.71
CA ASP A 135 -8.03 -10.92 -0.64
C ASP A 135 -7.97 -11.73 0.67
N GLY A 136 -8.65 -11.21 1.68
CA GLY A 136 -8.54 -11.73 3.04
C GLY A 136 -7.11 -11.66 3.57
N ALA A 137 -6.55 -12.80 3.95
CA ALA A 137 -5.17 -12.92 4.41
C ALA A 137 -4.15 -12.94 3.24
N LYS A 138 -4.59 -13.19 2.01
CA LYS A 138 -3.69 -13.30 0.85
C LYS A 138 -3.36 -11.92 0.29
N VAL A 139 -2.09 -11.75 -0.10
CA VAL A 139 -1.60 -10.58 -0.83
C VAL A 139 -0.95 -11.09 -2.11
N ASN A 140 -1.44 -10.58 -3.24
CA ASN A 140 -0.92 -10.92 -4.57
C ASN A 140 -0.34 -9.68 -5.21
N ALA A 141 0.93 -9.72 -5.58
CA ALA A 141 1.57 -8.64 -6.31
C ALA A 141 1.00 -8.58 -7.74
N VAL A 142 0.51 -7.41 -8.13
CA VAL A 142 0.13 -7.06 -9.51
C VAL A 142 1.35 -6.47 -10.21
N VAL A 143 2.03 -5.53 -9.55
CA VAL A 143 3.34 -4.99 -9.93
C VAL A 143 4.22 -5.06 -8.69
N PRO A 144 5.32 -5.81 -8.71
CA PRO A 144 6.25 -5.87 -7.58
C PRO A 144 6.93 -4.53 -7.36
N TRP A 145 7.69 -4.38 -6.27
CA TRP A 145 8.47 -3.18 -6.03
C TRP A 145 9.35 -2.84 -7.23
N THR A 146 9.10 -1.68 -7.82
CA THR A 146 9.72 -1.22 -9.05
C THR A 146 10.21 0.21 -8.86
N ALA A 147 11.49 0.47 -9.13
CA ALA A 147 12.05 1.81 -9.08
C ALA A 147 11.51 2.66 -10.23
N HIS A 148 11.14 3.92 -9.95
CA HIS A 148 10.67 4.84 -10.97
C HIS A 148 11.10 6.28 -10.67
N ALA A 149 11.61 6.99 -11.67
CA ALA A 149 12.16 8.35 -11.53
C ALA A 149 11.12 9.39 -11.03
N SER A 150 9.83 9.13 -11.28
CA SER A 150 8.74 10.00 -10.79
C SER A 150 8.51 9.89 -9.29
N VAL A 151 8.97 8.83 -8.61
CA VAL A 151 8.84 8.70 -7.17
C VAL A 151 9.93 9.48 -6.49
N LYS A 152 9.57 10.59 -5.84
CA LYS A 152 10.53 11.40 -5.06
C LYS A 152 10.92 10.67 -3.79
N LYS A 153 12.23 10.60 -3.56
CA LYS A 153 12.80 9.97 -2.36
C LYS A 153 12.66 10.87 -1.14
N THR A 154 12.65 10.24 0.02
CA THR A 154 12.76 10.92 1.33
C THR A 154 13.97 10.36 2.04
N ASP A 155 14.89 11.23 2.44
CA ASP A 155 16.07 10.92 3.23
C ASP A 155 16.28 11.98 4.31
N ALA A 156 17.41 11.96 5.00
CA ALA A 156 17.72 12.92 6.07
C ALA A 156 17.77 14.38 5.57
N SER A 157 18.08 14.59 4.29
CA SER A 157 18.22 15.92 3.66
C SER A 157 17.02 16.33 2.82
N THR A 158 16.22 15.37 2.35
CA THR A 158 15.15 15.57 1.36
C THR A 158 13.82 15.05 1.88
N LYS A 159 12.81 15.91 1.91
CA LYS A 159 11.41 15.52 2.20
C LYS A 159 10.68 15.37 0.88
N GLY A 160 10.43 14.11 0.48
CA GLY A 160 9.73 13.81 -0.76
C GLY A 160 8.22 14.00 -0.61
N THR A 161 7.64 14.89 -1.42
CA THR A 161 6.18 14.94 -1.58
C THR A 161 5.82 14.22 -2.87
N ASN A 162 4.96 13.21 -2.76
CA ASN A 162 4.44 12.46 -3.90
C ASN A 162 2.93 12.61 -4.02
N MET A 163 2.47 13.14 -5.14
CA MET A 163 1.05 13.11 -5.50
C MET A 163 0.75 11.78 -6.19
N LEU A 164 -0.17 11.01 -5.64
CA LEU A 164 -0.61 9.75 -6.21
C LEU A 164 -2.00 9.87 -6.77
N SER A 165 -2.24 9.22 -7.91
CA SER A 165 -3.59 9.06 -8.48
C SER A 165 -3.79 7.65 -9.01
N ILE A 166 -5.00 7.12 -8.81
CA ILE A 166 -5.52 5.92 -9.48
C ILE A 166 -6.70 6.36 -10.32
N VAL A 167 -6.59 6.23 -11.64
CA VAL A 167 -7.65 6.60 -12.59
C VAL A 167 -8.26 5.32 -13.13
N VAL A 168 -9.50 5.05 -12.74
CA VAL A 168 -10.27 3.90 -13.16
C VAL A 168 -11.08 4.26 -14.40
N ALA A 169 -10.93 3.49 -15.47
CA ALA A 169 -11.74 3.55 -16.68
C ALA A 169 -12.26 2.14 -17.03
N PRO A 170 -13.21 1.97 -17.95
CA PRO A 170 -13.85 0.67 -18.19
C PRO A 170 -12.89 -0.45 -18.59
N ASP A 171 -11.86 -0.13 -19.38
CA ASP A 171 -10.88 -1.05 -19.93
C ASP A 171 -9.56 -1.05 -19.19
N ARG A 172 -9.15 0.11 -18.64
CA ARG A 172 -7.83 0.37 -18.05
C ARG A 172 -7.90 1.12 -16.74
N THR A 173 -7.18 0.64 -15.74
CA THR A 173 -6.87 1.37 -14.51
C THR A 173 -5.42 1.85 -14.58
N ARG A 174 -5.21 3.17 -14.48
CA ARG A 174 -3.90 3.82 -14.55
C ARG A 174 -3.45 4.28 -13.18
N PHE A 175 -2.16 4.12 -12.91
CA PHE A 175 -1.51 4.48 -11.65
C PHE A 175 -0.47 5.55 -11.93
N LEU A 176 -0.61 6.71 -11.29
CA LEU A 176 0.22 7.88 -11.56
C LEU A 176 0.94 8.33 -10.29
N VAL A 177 2.20 8.74 -10.46
CA VAL A 177 3.00 9.43 -9.45
C VAL A 177 3.43 10.77 -10.01
N ASN A 178 3.11 11.86 -9.33
CA ASN A 178 3.45 13.23 -9.71
C ASN A 178 3.03 13.56 -11.16
N GLY A 179 1.84 13.07 -11.56
CA GLY A 179 1.28 13.27 -12.90
C GLY A 179 1.82 12.33 -13.98
N THR A 180 2.84 11.52 -13.68
CA THR A 180 3.41 10.54 -14.63
C THR A 180 2.77 9.17 -14.42
N GLU A 181 2.27 8.55 -15.49
CA GLU A 181 1.80 7.16 -15.45
C GLU A 181 2.98 6.21 -15.22
N VAL A 182 2.94 5.49 -14.10
CA VAL A 182 3.98 4.50 -13.73
C VAL A 182 3.54 3.07 -14.05
N SER A 183 2.24 2.85 -14.18
CA SER A 183 1.66 1.57 -14.58
C SER A 183 0.25 1.75 -15.11
N ALA A 184 -0.18 0.85 -15.99
CA ALA A 184 -1.57 0.69 -16.39
C ALA A 184 -1.92 -0.78 -16.50
N GLN A 185 -3.05 -1.16 -15.92
CA GLN A 185 -3.51 -2.55 -15.84
C GLN A 185 -4.91 -2.68 -16.44
N PRO A 186 -5.27 -3.82 -17.03
CA PRO A 186 -6.67 -4.09 -17.39
C PRO A 186 -7.56 -3.96 -16.15
N THR A 187 -8.64 -3.19 -16.24
CA THR A 187 -9.55 -2.96 -15.09
C THR A 187 -10.20 -4.27 -14.61
N SER A 188 -10.38 -5.25 -15.50
CA SER A 188 -10.87 -6.59 -15.14
C SER A 188 -9.94 -7.34 -14.16
N GLY A 189 -8.66 -6.97 -14.08
CA GLY A 189 -7.68 -7.53 -13.14
C GLY A 189 -7.56 -6.74 -11.83
N ILE A 190 -8.29 -5.61 -11.72
CA ILE A 190 -8.27 -4.73 -10.57
C ILE A 190 -9.65 -4.74 -9.92
N ASP A 191 -9.73 -5.01 -8.61
CA ASP A 191 -10.97 -4.81 -7.86
C ASP A 191 -11.16 -3.29 -7.72
N ALA A 192 -11.92 -2.68 -8.64
CA ALA A 192 -12.06 -1.24 -8.72
C ALA A 192 -13.41 -0.73 -8.18
N SER A 193 -14.43 -1.60 -8.00
CA SER A 193 -15.73 -1.20 -7.44
C SER A 193 -15.76 -1.39 -5.93
N GLY A 194 -16.00 -0.32 -5.19
CA GLY A 194 -16.03 -0.33 -3.74
C GLY A 194 -15.49 0.95 -3.11
N ILE A 195 -15.10 0.87 -1.85
CA ILE A 195 -14.55 1.99 -1.10
C ILE A 195 -13.13 2.29 -1.58
N ALA A 196 -12.83 3.57 -1.78
CA ALA A 196 -11.47 4.08 -1.94
C ALA A 196 -10.97 4.67 -0.62
N GLY A 197 -9.62 4.68 -0.44
CA GLY A 197 -9.05 5.21 0.79
C GLY A 197 -7.53 5.27 0.77
N LEU A 198 -6.97 5.46 1.96
CA LEU A 198 -5.55 5.59 2.22
C LEU A 198 -4.98 4.31 2.82
N ARG A 199 -3.75 3.96 2.46
CA ARG A 199 -2.96 2.95 3.15
C ARG A 199 -1.67 3.59 3.64
N VAL A 200 -1.39 3.43 4.94
CA VAL A 200 -0.16 3.91 5.58
C VAL A 200 0.48 2.73 6.31
N ASN A 201 1.72 2.44 5.96
CA ASN A 201 2.46 1.36 6.58
C ASN A 201 2.96 1.74 7.99
N HIS A 202 3.69 0.83 8.63
CA HIS A 202 4.09 1.01 10.01
C HIS A 202 5.22 2.04 10.19
N ASN A 203 5.32 2.60 11.39
CA ASN A 203 6.37 3.54 11.81
C ASN A 203 6.56 4.76 10.89
N LEU A 204 5.47 5.23 10.27
CA LEU A 204 5.48 6.39 9.40
C LEU A 204 4.99 7.66 10.09
N ASN A 205 5.60 8.77 9.68
CA ASN A 205 5.19 10.13 9.97
C ASN A 205 4.94 10.83 8.61
N VAL A 206 3.66 10.90 8.21
CA VAL A 206 3.27 11.39 6.88
C VAL A 206 2.07 12.32 6.94
N HIS A 207 2.14 13.43 6.22
CA HIS A 207 1.04 14.35 6.03
C HIS A 207 0.38 14.09 4.68
N VAL A 208 -0.96 14.01 4.67
CA VAL A 208 -1.76 13.72 3.48
C VAL A 208 -2.69 14.88 3.21
N ASP A 209 -2.51 15.52 2.06
CA ASP A 209 -3.33 16.63 1.59
C ASP A 209 -4.19 16.22 0.40
N GLY A 210 -5.35 16.88 0.25
CA GLY A 210 -6.17 16.82 -0.96
C GLY A 210 -6.68 15.41 -1.27
N PHE A 211 -6.89 14.54 -0.27
CA PHE A 211 -7.54 13.25 -0.52
C PHE A 211 -8.94 13.47 -1.07
N GLY A 212 -9.18 12.95 -2.27
CA GLY A 212 -10.44 13.07 -2.97
C GLY A 212 -10.75 11.89 -3.86
N VAL A 213 -12.07 11.67 -4.07
CA VAL A 213 -12.60 10.65 -5.00
C VAL A 213 -13.62 11.36 -5.89
N LYS A 214 -13.33 11.53 -7.17
CA LYS A 214 -14.14 12.26 -8.17
C LYS A 214 -14.46 11.42 -9.40
#